data_f247c7db562c0a4e351bfa2502a6af50
#
_entry.id   f247c7db562c0a4e351bfa2502a6af50
#
_cell.length_a   1.000
_cell.length_b   1.000
_cell.length_c   1.000
_cell.angle_alpha   90.00
_cell.angle_beta   90.00
_cell.angle_gamma   90.00
#
_symmetry.space_group_name_H-M   'P 1'
#
loop_
_entity.id
_entity.type
_entity.pdbx_description
1 polymer ?
#
loop_
_entity_poly.entity_id
_entity_poly.type
_entity_poly.pdbx_seq_one_letter_code
_entity_poly.pdbx_strand_id
1 'polypeptide(L)' 'MILEFPQVPDVQTMDAPALTAYLEQLREKIAVLDEAEPKNMNSDAYEEWGEEHEALEDLVDEVLDRLDELVLS' A
#
# COMPACT_ATOMS: atom_id res chain seq x y z
N MET A 1 -12.02 25.32 11.13
CA MET A 1 -12.25 24.57 9.90
C MET A 1 -11.32 23.37 9.82
N ILE A 2 -11.85 22.26 9.46
CA ILE A 2 -11.07 21.05 9.35
C ILE A 2 -10.64 20.86 7.91
N LEU A 3 -9.35 20.70 7.73
CA LEU A 3 -8.82 20.40 6.42
C LEU A 3 -8.78 18.90 6.23
N GLU A 4 -9.47 18.46 5.22
CA GLU A 4 -9.42 17.05 4.88
C GLU A 4 -8.42 16.85 3.78
N PHE A 5 -7.45 16.00 4.05
CA PHE A 5 -6.48 15.64 3.05
C PHE A 5 -6.87 14.34 2.40
N PRO A 6 -6.56 14.17 1.11
CA PRO A 6 -6.76 12.86 0.51
C PRO A 6 -5.90 11.87 1.29
N GLN A 7 -6.56 11.02 2.01
CA GLN A 7 -5.91 10.09 2.91
C GLN A 7 -5.89 8.70 2.31
N VAL A 8 -4.99 7.88 2.84
CA VAL A 8 -5.07 6.45 2.60
C VAL A 8 -6.42 6.00 3.15
N PRO A 9 -7.20 5.24 2.37
CA PRO A 9 -8.49 4.79 2.87
C PRO A 9 -8.35 3.98 4.15
N ASP A 10 -9.34 4.12 5.03
CA ASP A 10 -9.33 3.39 6.29
C ASP A 10 -9.80 1.95 6.03
N VAL A 11 -8.87 1.00 6.09
CA VAL A 11 -9.18 -0.41 5.79
C VAL A 11 -10.20 -0.98 6.76
N GLN A 12 -10.33 -0.40 7.95
CA GLN A 12 -11.30 -0.89 8.94
C GLN A 12 -12.74 -0.61 8.54
N THR A 13 -12.97 0.35 7.67
CA THR A 13 -14.31 0.73 7.24
C THR A 13 -14.67 0.21 5.86
N MET A 14 -13.73 -0.45 5.18
CA MET A 14 -13.95 -0.96 3.83
C MET A 14 -14.58 -2.34 3.85
N ASP A 15 -15.45 -2.60 2.87
CA ASP A 15 -15.98 -3.95 2.68
C ASP A 15 -15.04 -4.76 1.78
N ALA A 16 -15.36 -6.04 1.59
CA ALA A 16 -14.48 -6.93 0.83
C ALA A 16 -14.23 -6.46 -0.60
N PRO A 17 -15.25 -6.03 -1.37
CA PRO A 17 -14.97 -5.53 -2.72
C PRO A 17 -14.06 -4.31 -2.74
N ALA A 18 -14.25 -3.38 -1.80
CA ALA A 18 -13.42 -2.18 -1.72
C ALA A 18 -11.99 -2.54 -1.37
N LEU A 19 -11.81 -3.47 -0.42
CA LEU A 19 -10.48 -3.93 -0.04
C LEU A 19 -9.77 -4.62 -1.20
N THR A 20 -10.49 -5.42 -1.96
CA THR A 20 -9.91 -6.10 -3.10
C THR A 20 -9.44 -5.10 -4.16
N ALA A 21 -10.25 -4.09 -4.44
CA ALA A 21 -9.87 -3.06 -5.39
C ALA A 21 -8.64 -2.28 -4.91
N TYR A 22 -8.62 -1.95 -3.63
CA TYR A 22 -7.49 -1.25 -3.05
C TYR A 22 -6.21 -2.09 -3.12
N LEU A 23 -6.34 -3.38 -2.81
CA LEU A 23 -5.21 -4.30 -2.89
C LEU A 23 -4.62 -4.35 -4.30
N GLU A 24 -5.46 -4.37 -5.31
CA GLU A 24 -4.99 -4.36 -6.69
C GLU A 24 -4.22 -3.09 -7.00
N GLN A 25 -4.71 -1.94 -6.52
CA GLN A 25 -4.02 -0.68 -6.69
C GLN A 25 -2.65 -0.69 -6.02
N LEU A 26 -2.59 -1.25 -4.81
CA LEU A 26 -1.31 -1.34 -4.10
C LEU A 26 -0.32 -2.21 -4.84
N ARG A 27 -0.77 -3.35 -5.34
CA ARG A 27 0.09 -4.25 -6.09
C ARG A 27 0.60 -3.62 -7.38
N GLU A 28 -0.24 -2.83 -8.02
CA GLU A 28 0.15 -2.12 -9.23
C GLU A 28 1.24 -1.10 -8.92
N LYS A 29 1.08 -0.37 -7.82
CA LYS A 29 2.09 0.59 -7.40
C LYS A 29 3.41 -0.07 -7.05
N ILE A 30 3.35 -1.22 -6.39
CA ILE A 30 4.56 -1.97 -6.07
C ILE A 30 5.26 -2.42 -7.35
N ALA A 31 4.51 -2.89 -8.33
CA ALA A 31 5.10 -3.30 -9.61
C ALA A 31 5.80 -2.14 -10.30
N VAL A 32 5.20 -0.97 -10.28
CA VAL A 32 5.82 0.23 -10.84
C VAL A 32 7.09 0.59 -10.09
N LEU A 33 7.05 0.50 -8.77
CA LEU A 33 8.23 0.76 -7.95
C LEU A 33 9.35 -0.24 -8.22
N ASP A 34 9.00 -1.51 -8.39
CA ASP A 34 10.00 -2.53 -8.70
C ASP A 34 10.73 -2.21 -9.99
N GLU A 35 10.01 -1.72 -10.99
CA GLU A 35 10.62 -1.34 -12.26
C GLU A 35 11.46 -0.08 -12.13
N ALA A 36 11.14 0.76 -11.15
CA ALA A 36 11.81 2.04 -10.95
C ALA A 36 12.96 1.94 -9.93
N GLU A 37 13.36 0.74 -9.58
CA GLU A 37 14.42 0.56 -8.58
C GLU A 37 15.70 1.29 -9.01
N PRO A 38 16.21 2.21 -8.15
CA PRO A 38 17.45 2.92 -8.47
C PRO A 38 18.63 1.97 -8.54
N LYS A 39 19.54 2.22 -9.46
CA LYS A 39 20.70 1.36 -9.64
C LYS A 39 21.78 1.56 -8.60
N ASN A 40 21.85 2.77 -8.06
CA ASN A 40 22.86 3.07 -7.06
C ASN A 40 22.31 2.83 -5.66
N MET A 41 22.70 1.74 -5.05
CA MET A 41 22.21 1.34 -3.74
C MET A 41 22.65 2.27 -2.62
N ASN A 42 23.63 3.12 -2.88
CA ASN A 42 24.12 4.07 -1.87
C ASN A 42 23.52 5.46 -2.03
N SER A 43 22.58 5.62 -2.94
CA SER A 43 21.98 6.93 -3.18
C SER A 43 20.78 7.18 -2.27
N ASP A 44 20.47 8.45 -2.06
CA ASP A 44 19.26 8.85 -1.33
C ASP A 44 18.01 8.35 -2.04
N ALA A 45 18.06 8.32 -3.37
CA ALA A 45 16.93 7.84 -4.15
C ALA A 45 16.63 6.38 -3.84
N TYR A 46 17.65 5.56 -3.67
CA TYR A 46 17.46 4.15 -3.33
C TYR A 46 16.83 4.02 -1.94
N GLU A 47 17.27 4.83 -1.00
CA GLU A 47 16.74 4.81 0.35
C GLU A 47 15.27 5.19 0.37
N GLU A 48 14.90 6.25 -0.34
CA GLU A 48 13.51 6.66 -0.46
C GLU A 48 12.66 5.59 -1.15
N TRP A 49 13.21 4.98 -2.19
CA TRP A 49 12.53 3.91 -2.89
C TRP A 49 12.22 2.75 -1.95
N GLY A 50 13.20 2.37 -1.13
CA GLY A 50 13.04 1.28 -0.17
C GLY A 50 11.97 1.58 0.87
N GLU A 51 11.92 2.82 1.35
CA GLU A 51 10.91 3.24 2.32
C GLU A 51 9.51 3.18 1.72
N GLU A 52 9.35 3.66 0.50
CA GLU A 52 8.06 3.61 -0.16
C GLU A 52 7.62 2.18 -0.43
N HIS A 53 8.55 1.35 -0.84
CA HIS A 53 8.27 -0.07 -1.12
C HIS A 53 7.80 -0.76 0.16
N GLU A 54 8.50 -0.52 1.26
CA GLU A 54 8.16 -1.10 2.53
C GLU A 54 6.78 -0.62 3.02
N ALA A 55 6.50 0.67 2.86
CA ALA A 55 5.21 1.21 3.27
C ALA A 55 4.07 0.58 2.48
N LEU A 56 4.26 0.37 1.18
CA LEU A 56 3.24 -0.26 0.36
C LEU A 56 3.04 -1.72 0.75
N GLU A 57 4.12 -2.43 1.06
CA GLU A 57 4.00 -3.81 1.51
C GLU A 57 3.26 -3.92 2.84
N ASP A 58 3.50 -2.99 3.75
CA ASP A 58 2.78 -2.95 5.02
C ASP A 58 1.28 -2.74 4.79
N LEU A 59 0.93 -1.87 3.86
CA LEU A 59 -0.47 -1.65 3.53
C LEU A 59 -1.11 -2.89 2.92
N VAL A 60 -0.38 -3.61 2.08
CA VAL A 60 -0.86 -4.87 1.51
C VAL A 60 -1.16 -5.86 2.63
N ASP A 61 -0.27 -5.97 3.60
CA ASP A 61 -0.48 -6.87 4.73
C ASP A 61 -1.73 -6.49 5.52
N GLU A 62 -1.93 -5.20 5.78
CA GLU A 62 -3.13 -4.73 6.48
C GLU A 62 -4.40 -5.11 5.73
N VAL A 63 -4.39 -4.90 4.42
CA VAL A 63 -5.57 -5.21 3.60
C VAL A 63 -5.84 -6.71 3.62
N LEU A 64 -4.80 -7.52 3.50
CA LEU A 64 -4.94 -8.97 3.52
C LEU A 64 -5.46 -9.46 4.86
N ASP A 65 -4.97 -8.90 5.96
CA ASP A 65 -5.45 -9.24 7.29
C ASP A 65 -6.93 -8.93 7.42
N ARG A 66 -7.34 -7.76 6.95
CA ARG A 66 -8.72 -7.36 7.05
C ARG A 66 -9.63 -8.23 6.21
N LEU A 67 -9.18 -8.57 5.00
CA LEU A 67 -9.94 -9.49 4.14
C LEU A 67 -10.10 -10.85 4.79
N ASP A 68 -9.05 -11.34 5.42
CA ASP A 68 -9.07 -12.61 6.10
C ASP A 68 -10.09 -12.58 7.24
N GLU A 69 -10.13 -11.51 8.02
CA GLU A 69 -11.10 -11.35 9.08
C GLU A 69 -12.53 -11.37 8.55
N LEU A 70 -12.76 -10.72 7.42
CA LEU A 70 -14.10 -10.67 6.84
C LEU A 70 -14.54 -12.02 6.29
N VAL A 71 -13.60 -12.80 5.77
CA VAL A 71 -13.90 -14.14 5.27
C VAL A 71 -14.20 -15.09 6.42
N LEU A 72 -13.50 -14.94 7.54
CA LEU A 72 -13.65 -15.83 8.67
C LEU A 72 -14.82 -15.50 9.59
N SER A 73 -15.36 -14.31 9.48
CA SER A 73 -16.45 -13.88 10.38
C SER A 73 -17.82 -14.35 9.96
#